data_eeb63ce5d09837ecc62be1926f8b7bdb
#
_entry.id   eeb63ce5d09837ecc62be1926f8b7bdb
#
_cell.length_a   1.000
_cell.length_b   1.000
_cell.length_c   1.000
_cell.angle_alpha   90.00
_cell.angle_beta   90.00
_cell.angle_gamma   90.00
#
_symmetry.space_group_name_H-M   'P 1'
#
loop_
_entity.id
_entity.type
_entity.pdbx_description
1 polymer ?
#
loop_
_entity_poly.entity_id
_entity_poly.type
_entity_poly.pdbx_seq_one_letter_code
_entity_poly.pdbx_strand_id
1 'polypeptide(L)'
;MSVGHDPYAALRVRNFRWFIVSLLTMTIASQIQGVIVAWQIYDITHDPLSLGLMGLAEALPFIGASLYAGHIADLLDRRMVSLLALGLLLGCSVTLLVFNLIPGFLHVHGAGPFYAVIFVSGLARSFLQPARNALGAEIVERPLYPNAVAWRSSTWQTAAVVGPALGGLIYGFASPRVAYVADAVLMTIALLTFWVIAYEARVTLAPRESIGESLRSGLRFVFRESVLLSALTLDLFSVLLGGAEALLPVFADQILHAGPEGLGILRAAPAAGAVVASLYLAHRAPFNRAGRTLLYAVATFALCIIGFGVSRSFALSVTLLAISGMADNVSVLIRSTLLQVLTPSHLLGRVSSVNSIFVGSSNELGAFESGVAARLLGTVTSVVLGGLASLGVVAGIGAGVPRLRRLGRLDEIAISV
;
A
#
# COMPACT_ATOMS: atom_id res chain seq x y z
N MET A 1 8.94 36.25 -16.57
CA MET A 1 7.63 35.73 -17.07
C MET A 1 7.33 34.50 -16.25
N SER A 2 6.34 34.54 -15.36
CA SER A 2 5.87 33.36 -14.66
C SER A 2 5.25 32.44 -15.69
N VAL A 3 5.94 31.33 -16.00
CA VAL A 3 5.35 30.25 -16.79
C VAL A 3 4.12 29.81 -15.99
N GLY A 4 2.92 30.06 -16.54
CA GLY A 4 1.67 29.69 -15.89
C GLY A 4 1.71 28.23 -15.51
N HIS A 5 1.44 27.92 -14.24
CA HIS A 5 1.41 26.56 -13.72
C HIS A 5 0.31 25.78 -14.46
N ASP A 6 0.70 24.92 -15.41
CA ASP A 6 -0.22 24.04 -16.11
C ASP A 6 -0.35 22.70 -15.36
N PRO A 7 -1.47 22.45 -14.65
CA PRO A 7 -1.65 21.22 -13.89
C PRO A 7 -1.74 19.97 -14.74
N TYR A 8 -1.99 20.10 -16.05
CA TYR A 8 -2.14 18.99 -16.99
C TYR A 8 -0.91 18.76 -17.90
N ALA A 9 0.21 19.48 -17.63
CA ALA A 9 1.38 19.44 -18.50
C ALA A 9 1.94 18.01 -18.71
N ALA A 10 2.05 17.20 -17.67
CA ALA A 10 2.50 15.81 -17.80
C ALA A 10 1.54 14.94 -18.61
N LEU A 11 0.22 15.18 -18.52
CA LEU A 11 -0.77 14.42 -19.29
C LEU A 11 -0.75 14.75 -20.80
N ARG A 12 -0.10 15.84 -21.23
CA ARG A 12 0.10 16.11 -22.65
C ARG A 12 1.13 15.17 -23.28
N VAL A 13 2.01 14.59 -22.47
CA VAL A 13 2.97 13.58 -22.94
C VAL A 13 2.21 12.27 -23.22
N ARG A 14 2.21 11.82 -24.48
CA ARG A 14 1.43 10.65 -24.93
C ARG A 14 1.76 9.39 -24.15
N ASN A 15 3.04 9.11 -23.93
CA ASN A 15 3.49 7.94 -23.17
C ASN A 15 3.05 7.99 -21.70
N PHE A 16 3.06 9.18 -21.10
CA PHE A 16 2.62 9.36 -19.73
C PHE A 16 1.10 9.14 -19.57
N ARG A 17 0.28 9.55 -20.54
CA ARG A 17 -1.15 9.22 -20.53
C ARG A 17 -1.41 7.71 -20.51
N TRP A 18 -0.75 6.96 -21.39
CA TRP A 18 -0.88 5.50 -21.42
C TRP A 18 -0.38 4.87 -20.12
N PHE A 19 0.71 5.40 -19.55
CA PHE A 19 1.22 4.98 -18.25
C PHE A 19 0.19 5.20 -17.12
N ILE A 20 -0.48 6.36 -17.06
CA ILE A 20 -1.50 6.66 -16.07
C ILE A 20 -2.73 5.76 -16.23
N VAL A 21 -3.19 5.50 -17.45
CA VAL A 21 -4.29 4.57 -17.71
C VAL A 21 -3.92 3.15 -17.25
N SER A 22 -2.73 2.68 -17.61
CA SER A 22 -2.23 1.38 -17.14
C SER A 22 -2.15 1.31 -15.62
N LEU A 23 -1.62 2.34 -14.97
CA LEU A 23 -1.53 2.43 -13.50
C LEU A 23 -2.91 2.38 -12.85
N LEU A 24 -3.88 3.14 -13.37
CA LEU A 24 -5.25 3.19 -12.86
C LEU A 24 -5.92 1.82 -12.96
N THR A 25 -5.95 1.25 -14.16
CA THR A 25 -6.68 -0.01 -14.43
C THR A 25 -6.05 -1.19 -13.71
N MET A 26 -4.72 -1.29 -13.69
CA MET A 26 -4.01 -2.31 -12.92
C MET A 26 -4.28 -2.18 -11.42
N THR A 27 -4.25 -0.96 -10.86
CA THR A 27 -4.45 -0.77 -9.43
C THR A 27 -5.89 -1.09 -9.04
N ILE A 28 -6.89 -0.66 -9.84
CA ILE A 28 -8.29 -1.03 -9.62
C ILE A 28 -8.46 -2.55 -9.69
N ALA A 29 -7.90 -3.23 -10.70
CA ALA A 29 -7.93 -4.67 -10.85
C ALA A 29 -7.36 -5.38 -9.60
N SER A 30 -6.16 -4.99 -9.16
CA SER A 30 -5.52 -5.56 -7.98
C SER A 30 -6.34 -5.35 -6.69
N GLN A 31 -6.99 -4.21 -6.55
CA GLN A 31 -7.84 -3.93 -5.38
C GLN A 31 -9.14 -4.74 -5.42
N ILE A 32 -9.76 -4.87 -6.59
CA ILE A 32 -10.92 -5.77 -6.81
C ILE A 32 -10.52 -7.20 -6.43
N GLN A 33 -9.43 -7.71 -7.00
CA GLN A 33 -8.92 -9.06 -6.73
C GLN A 33 -8.66 -9.29 -5.24
N GLY A 34 -8.03 -8.32 -4.55
CA GLY A 34 -7.75 -8.41 -3.12
C GLY A 34 -9.01 -8.53 -2.24
N VAL A 35 -10.09 -7.81 -2.58
CA VAL A 35 -11.38 -7.94 -1.86
C VAL A 35 -12.02 -9.30 -2.10
N ILE A 36 -12.09 -9.72 -3.36
CA ILE A 36 -12.78 -10.96 -3.75
C ILE A 36 -12.07 -12.18 -3.17
N VAL A 37 -10.75 -12.23 -3.31
CA VAL A 37 -9.93 -13.36 -2.82
C VAL A 37 -10.01 -13.45 -1.30
N ALA A 38 -9.91 -12.32 -0.59
CA ALA A 38 -10.03 -12.30 0.86
C ALA A 38 -11.40 -12.79 1.32
N TRP A 39 -12.50 -12.35 0.66
CA TRP A 39 -13.83 -12.82 0.96
C TRP A 39 -13.98 -14.32 0.70
N GLN A 40 -13.57 -14.82 -0.48
CA GLN A 40 -13.72 -16.24 -0.84
C GLN A 40 -12.89 -17.17 0.06
N ILE A 41 -11.65 -16.78 0.40
CA ILE A 41 -10.82 -17.57 1.33
C ILE A 41 -11.54 -17.66 2.68
N TYR A 42 -12.10 -16.56 3.17
CA TYR A 42 -12.81 -16.56 4.44
C TYR A 42 -14.12 -17.34 4.37
N ASP A 43 -14.90 -17.18 3.31
CA ASP A 43 -16.16 -17.90 3.07
C ASP A 43 -15.97 -19.44 3.01
N ILE A 44 -14.84 -19.89 2.45
CA ILE A 44 -14.51 -21.32 2.38
C ILE A 44 -14.02 -21.85 3.72
N THR A 45 -13.23 -21.09 4.47
CA THR A 45 -12.48 -21.59 5.64
C THR A 45 -13.12 -21.24 6.97
N HIS A 46 -13.86 -20.13 7.04
CA HIS A 46 -14.39 -19.51 8.27
C HIS A 46 -13.34 -19.36 9.38
N ASP A 47 -12.04 -19.31 9.00
CA ASP A 47 -10.91 -19.21 9.92
C ASP A 47 -10.12 -17.90 9.67
N PRO A 48 -10.04 -16.97 10.66
CA PRO A 48 -9.25 -15.75 10.53
C PRO A 48 -7.78 -15.98 10.18
N LEU A 49 -7.19 -17.12 10.59
CA LEU A 49 -5.81 -17.44 10.24
C LEU A 49 -5.61 -17.58 8.72
N SER A 50 -6.64 -18.02 7.99
CA SER A 50 -6.57 -18.14 6.54
C SER A 50 -6.32 -16.80 5.84
N LEU A 51 -6.85 -15.70 6.40
CA LEU A 51 -6.58 -14.34 5.95
C LEU A 51 -5.15 -13.90 6.28
N GLY A 52 -4.65 -14.28 7.46
CA GLY A 52 -3.24 -14.08 7.80
C GLY A 52 -2.28 -14.83 6.88
N LEU A 53 -2.60 -16.08 6.52
CA LEU A 53 -1.81 -16.86 5.55
C LEU A 53 -1.84 -16.25 4.16
N MET A 54 -2.91 -15.54 3.77
CA MET A 54 -2.98 -14.77 2.53
C MET A 54 -1.90 -13.69 2.52
N GLY A 55 -1.79 -12.88 3.59
CA GLY A 55 -0.74 -11.87 3.74
C GLY A 55 0.66 -12.51 3.70
N LEU A 56 0.87 -13.60 4.41
CA LEU A 56 2.16 -14.31 4.39
C LEU A 56 2.52 -14.86 3.00
N ALA A 57 1.54 -15.41 2.27
CA ALA A 57 1.74 -15.92 0.91
C ALA A 57 2.16 -14.80 -0.07
N GLU A 58 1.71 -13.57 0.14
CA GLU A 58 2.13 -12.40 -0.63
C GLU A 58 3.48 -11.87 -0.15
N ALA A 59 3.71 -11.78 1.17
CA ALA A 59 4.92 -11.25 1.78
C ALA A 59 6.18 -12.04 1.41
N LEU A 60 6.12 -13.36 1.50
CA LEU A 60 7.29 -14.21 1.30
C LEU A 60 7.99 -13.97 -0.05
N PRO A 61 7.30 -14.07 -1.20
CA PRO A 61 7.92 -13.81 -2.50
C PRO A 61 8.26 -12.32 -2.68
N PHE A 62 7.44 -11.41 -2.17
CA PHE A 62 7.67 -9.97 -2.28
C PHE A 62 8.96 -9.57 -1.55
N ILE A 63 9.14 -9.95 -0.30
CA ILE A 63 10.33 -9.63 0.50
C ILE A 63 11.56 -10.37 -0.04
N GLY A 64 11.42 -11.67 -0.31
CA GLY A 64 12.52 -12.50 -0.80
C GLY A 64 13.07 -12.07 -2.16
N ALA A 65 12.21 -11.63 -3.07
CA ALA A 65 12.61 -11.23 -4.42
C ALA A 65 12.88 -9.73 -4.57
N SER A 66 12.41 -8.86 -3.65
CA SER A 66 12.44 -7.40 -3.83
C SER A 66 13.83 -6.82 -4.06
N LEU A 67 14.84 -7.32 -3.32
CA LEU A 67 16.23 -6.88 -3.48
C LEU A 67 16.81 -7.28 -4.84
N TYR A 68 16.51 -8.52 -5.27
CA TYR A 68 16.94 -9.04 -6.56
C TYR A 68 16.19 -8.38 -7.72
N ALA A 69 14.90 -8.14 -7.55
CA ALA A 69 14.03 -7.49 -8.52
C ALA A 69 14.48 -6.06 -8.84
N GLY A 70 14.91 -5.29 -7.84
CA GLY A 70 15.48 -3.97 -8.03
C GLY A 70 16.73 -4.01 -8.91
N HIS A 71 17.62 -4.99 -8.67
CA HIS A 71 18.83 -5.18 -9.49
C HIS A 71 18.49 -5.57 -10.93
N ILE A 72 17.54 -6.48 -11.14
CA ILE A 72 17.06 -6.87 -12.48
C ILE A 72 16.42 -5.70 -13.23
N ALA A 73 15.58 -4.90 -12.54
CA ALA A 73 14.96 -3.72 -13.13
C ALA A 73 15.98 -2.67 -13.60
N ASP A 74 17.17 -2.72 -13.05
CA ASP A 74 18.26 -1.86 -13.47
C ASP A 74 19.12 -2.45 -14.63
N LEU A 75 19.20 -3.78 -14.75
CA LEU A 75 20.00 -4.46 -15.77
C LEU A 75 19.23 -4.66 -17.07
N LEU A 76 17.93 -4.94 -16.98
CA LEU A 76 17.09 -5.26 -18.10
C LEU A 76 16.25 -4.06 -18.53
N ASP A 77 15.68 -4.16 -19.73
CA ASP A 77 14.69 -3.19 -20.19
C ASP A 77 13.49 -3.13 -19.24
N ARG A 78 13.34 -1.99 -18.58
CA ARG A 78 12.27 -1.72 -17.59
C ARG A 78 10.88 -1.93 -18.15
N ARG A 79 10.68 -1.63 -19.44
CA ARG A 79 9.43 -1.88 -20.15
C ARG A 79 9.17 -3.37 -20.27
N MET A 80 10.17 -4.16 -20.69
CA MET A 80 10.05 -5.62 -20.83
C MET A 80 9.76 -6.28 -19.47
N VAL A 81 10.50 -5.91 -18.42
CA VAL A 81 10.26 -6.42 -17.04
C VAL A 81 8.83 -6.11 -16.59
N SER A 82 8.36 -4.88 -16.82
CA SER A 82 6.99 -4.49 -16.47
C SER A 82 5.92 -5.25 -17.26
N LEU A 83 6.13 -5.47 -18.57
CA LEU A 83 5.21 -6.23 -19.42
C LEU A 83 5.13 -7.70 -19.00
N LEU A 84 6.27 -8.34 -18.70
CA LEU A 84 6.30 -9.72 -18.21
C LEU A 84 5.57 -9.85 -16.86
N ALA A 85 5.80 -8.92 -15.94
CA ALA A 85 5.14 -8.90 -14.65
C ALA A 85 3.62 -8.65 -14.77
N LEU A 86 3.18 -7.72 -15.64
CA LEU A 86 1.77 -7.49 -15.92
C LEU A 86 1.12 -8.71 -16.61
N GLY A 87 1.84 -9.37 -17.51
CA GLY A 87 1.39 -10.61 -18.14
C GLY A 87 1.19 -11.74 -17.11
N LEU A 88 2.10 -11.84 -16.14
CA LEU A 88 2.00 -12.82 -15.05
C LEU A 88 0.82 -12.50 -14.12
N LEU A 89 0.58 -11.22 -13.79
CA LEU A 89 -0.58 -10.78 -13.02
C LEU A 89 -1.90 -11.07 -13.77
N LEU A 90 -1.94 -10.82 -15.08
CA LEU A 90 -3.10 -11.22 -15.89
C LEU A 90 -3.31 -12.73 -15.87
N GLY A 91 -2.23 -13.52 -15.94
CA GLY A 91 -2.29 -14.97 -15.77
C GLY A 91 -2.90 -15.38 -14.42
N CYS A 92 -2.53 -14.68 -13.33
CA CYS A 92 -3.13 -14.87 -12.00
C CYS A 92 -4.65 -14.56 -12.02
N SER A 93 -5.06 -13.42 -12.60
CA SER A 93 -6.48 -13.04 -12.73
C SER A 93 -7.29 -14.09 -13.51
N VAL A 94 -6.76 -14.55 -14.64
CA VAL A 94 -7.41 -15.59 -15.46
C VAL A 94 -7.48 -16.92 -14.70
N THR A 95 -6.45 -17.31 -13.98
CA THR A 95 -6.43 -18.53 -13.19
C THR A 95 -7.50 -18.51 -12.09
N LEU A 96 -7.65 -17.39 -11.38
CA LEU A 96 -8.70 -17.20 -10.37
C LEU A 96 -10.11 -17.26 -11.00
N LEU A 97 -10.28 -16.67 -12.18
CA LEU A 97 -11.52 -16.79 -12.95
C LEU A 97 -11.81 -18.26 -13.29
N VAL A 98 -10.83 -19.00 -13.79
CA VAL A 98 -10.98 -20.43 -14.14
C VAL A 98 -11.38 -21.25 -12.92
N PHE A 99 -10.78 -21.03 -11.73
CA PHE A 99 -11.20 -21.70 -10.49
C PHE A 99 -12.69 -21.53 -10.19
N ASN A 100 -13.24 -20.36 -10.51
CA ASN A 100 -14.64 -20.04 -10.29
C ASN A 100 -15.58 -20.52 -11.41
N LEU A 101 -15.04 -20.85 -12.59
CA LEU A 101 -15.82 -21.43 -13.70
C LEU A 101 -15.99 -22.93 -13.58
N ILE A 102 -15.05 -23.64 -12.96
CA ILE A 102 -15.10 -25.11 -12.78
C ILE A 102 -16.02 -25.43 -11.59
N PRO A 103 -17.17 -26.10 -11.82
CA PRO A 103 -18.08 -26.46 -10.74
C PRO A 103 -17.40 -27.34 -9.69
N GLY A 104 -17.55 -27.00 -8.41
CA GLY A 104 -17.02 -27.81 -7.31
C GLY A 104 -15.50 -27.71 -7.08
N PHE A 105 -14.75 -27.00 -7.92
CA PHE A 105 -13.29 -26.89 -7.77
C PHE A 105 -12.89 -26.41 -6.37
N LEU A 106 -13.51 -25.33 -5.89
CA LEU A 106 -13.21 -24.72 -4.60
C LEU A 106 -13.62 -25.62 -3.42
N HIS A 107 -14.69 -26.40 -3.56
CA HIS A 107 -15.10 -27.35 -2.53
C HIS A 107 -14.13 -28.53 -2.39
N VAL A 108 -13.49 -28.93 -3.48
CA VAL A 108 -12.54 -30.06 -3.49
C VAL A 108 -11.15 -29.61 -3.00
N HIS A 109 -10.67 -28.44 -3.44
CA HIS A 109 -9.29 -27.99 -3.21
C HIS A 109 -9.16 -26.97 -2.08
N GLY A 110 -10.27 -26.43 -1.55
CA GLY A 110 -10.28 -25.41 -0.50
C GLY A 110 -9.53 -24.14 -0.90
N ALA A 111 -8.90 -23.48 0.09
CA ALA A 111 -8.16 -22.24 -0.11
C ALA A 111 -6.74 -22.41 -0.68
N GLY A 112 -6.21 -23.64 -0.76
CA GLY A 112 -4.84 -23.93 -1.21
C GLY A 112 -4.45 -23.27 -2.54
N PRO A 113 -5.25 -23.43 -3.62
CA PRO A 113 -4.99 -22.81 -4.92
C PRO A 113 -4.91 -21.29 -4.90
N PHE A 114 -5.69 -20.62 -4.04
CA PHE A 114 -5.63 -19.15 -3.88
C PHE A 114 -4.25 -18.71 -3.36
N TYR A 115 -3.70 -19.39 -2.35
CA TYR A 115 -2.39 -19.06 -1.81
C TYR A 115 -1.28 -19.20 -2.86
N ALA A 116 -1.36 -20.21 -3.72
CA ALA A 116 -0.41 -20.40 -4.82
C ALA A 116 -0.47 -19.21 -5.81
N VAL A 117 -1.67 -18.78 -6.18
CA VAL A 117 -1.84 -17.62 -7.09
C VAL A 117 -1.38 -16.32 -6.43
N ILE A 118 -1.68 -16.11 -5.14
CA ILE A 118 -1.23 -14.94 -4.37
C ILE A 118 0.30 -14.91 -4.29
N PHE A 119 0.95 -16.05 -4.05
CA PHE A 119 2.40 -16.15 -4.04
C PHE A 119 3.02 -15.72 -5.38
N VAL A 120 2.47 -16.20 -6.50
CA VAL A 120 2.91 -15.81 -7.84
C VAL A 120 2.65 -14.31 -8.10
N SER A 121 1.50 -13.80 -7.64
CA SER A 121 1.16 -12.37 -7.72
C SER A 121 2.15 -11.50 -6.93
N GLY A 122 2.50 -11.90 -5.69
CA GLY A 122 3.52 -11.23 -4.88
C GLY A 122 4.89 -11.19 -5.56
N LEU A 123 5.29 -12.30 -6.17
CA LEU A 123 6.51 -12.37 -6.96
C LEU A 123 6.47 -11.41 -8.16
N ALA A 124 5.38 -11.39 -8.93
CA ALA A 124 5.22 -10.48 -10.06
C ALA A 124 5.29 -9.01 -9.62
N ARG A 125 4.64 -8.66 -8.50
CA ARG A 125 4.66 -7.29 -7.95
C ARG A 125 6.05 -6.84 -7.50
N SER A 126 6.89 -7.74 -6.98
CA SER A 126 8.25 -7.39 -6.57
C SER A 126 9.10 -6.89 -7.74
N PHE A 127 8.91 -7.43 -8.95
CA PHE A 127 9.58 -6.96 -10.17
C PHE A 127 8.90 -5.75 -10.80
N LEU A 128 7.57 -5.72 -10.81
CA LEU A 128 6.80 -4.66 -11.44
C LEU A 128 7.03 -3.30 -10.79
N GLN A 129 7.05 -3.26 -9.46
CA GLN A 129 7.08 -2.00 -8.72
C GLN A 129 8.32 -1.16 -9.00
N PRO A 130 9.57 -1.67 -8.89
CA PRO A 130 10.77 -0.89 -9.18
C PRO A 130 10.87 -0.53 -10.67
N ALA A 131 10.59 -1.48 -11.58
CA ALA A 131 10.67 -1.25 -13.02
C ALA A 131 9.69 -0.17 -13.48
N ARG A 132 8.44 -0.24 -13.04
CA ARG A 132 7.38 0.75 -13.33
C ARG A 132 7.70 2.13 -12.75
N ASN A 133 8.20 2.19 -11.51
CA ASN A 133 8.53 3.46 -10.86
C ASN A 133 9.65 4.18 -11.60
N ALA A 134 10.68 3.46 -12.01
CA ALA A 134 11.80 3.98 -12.77
C ALA A 134 11.36 4.44 -14.17
N LEU A 135 10.61 3.59 -14.90
CA LEU A 135 10.06 3.94 -16.21
C LEU A 135 9.18 5.20 -16.13
N GLY A 136 8.29 5.29 -15.13
CA GLY A 136 7.40 6.44 -14.95
C GLY A 136 8.13 7.76 -14.71
N ALA A 137 9.37 7.73 -14.22
CA ALA A 137 10.23 8.90 -14.11
C ALA A 137 10.93 9.24 -15.45
N GLU A 138 11.24 8.24 -16.27
CA GLU A 138 12.00 8.44 -17.52
C GLU A 138 11.15 8.87 -18.72
N ILE A 139 9.85 8.59 -18.71
CA ILE A 139 8.93 8.96 -19.81
C ILE A 139 8.50 10.42 -19.79
N VAL A 140 8.87 11.19 -18.76
CA VAL A 140 8.62 12.64 -18.68
C VAL A 140 9.92 13.41 -18.53
N GLU A 141 9.95 14.64 -19.03
CA GLU A 141 11.08 15.53 -18.85
C GLU A 141 11.21 16.00 -17.38
N ARG A 142 12.43 16.26 -16.92
CA ARG A 142 12.72 16.68 -15.55
C ARG A 142 11.83 17.82 -15.00
N PRO A 143 11.54 18.90 -15.78
CA PRO A 143 10.66 19.98 -15.32
C PRO A 143 9.23 19.51 -15.00
N LEU A 144 8.75 18.42 -15.61
CA LEU A 144 7.41 17.88 -15.42
C LEU A 144 7.31 16.85 -14.26
N TYR A 145 8.43 16.48 -13.63
CA TYR A 145 8.46 15.48 -12.55
C TYR A 145 7.48 15.77 -11.42
N PRO A 146 7.40 16.98 -10.84
CA PRO A 146 6.45 17.25 -9.75
C PRO A 146 5.00 17.03 -10.19
N ASN A 147 4.66 17.43 -11.42
CA ASN A 147 3.33 17.23 -11.99
C ASN A 147 3.04 15.74 -12.23
N ALA A 148 4.01 14.99 -12.78
CA ALA A 148 3.89 13.55 -12.99
C ALA A 148 3.73 12.76 -11.67
N VAL A 149 4.47 13.12 -10.63
CA VAL A 149 4.35 12.51 -9.29
C VAL A 149 2.96 12.79 -8.70
N ALA A 150 2.45 14.01 -8.83
CA ALA A 150 1.11 14.36 -8.36
C ALA A 150 0.02 13.52 -9.06
N TRP A 151 0.08 13.38 -10.38
CA TRP A 151 -0.86 12.56 -11.14
C TRP A 151 -0.78 11.08 -10.77
N ARG A 152 0.43 10.52 -10.61
CA ARG A 152 0.63 9.12 -10.16
C ARG A 152 0.01 8.87 -8.79
N SER A 153 0.25 9.79 -7.84
CA SER A 153 -0.28 9.70 -6.48
C SER A 153 -1.81 9.79 -6.48
N SER A 154 -2.38 10.76 -7.20
CA SER A 154 -3.84 10.92 -7.31
C SER A 154 -4.49 9.71 -7.97
N THR A 155 -3.87 9.15 -9.00
CA THR A 155 -4.34 7.93 -9.68
C THR A 155 -4.38 6.75 -8.72
N TRP A 156 -3.29 6.56 -7.95
CA TRP A 156 -3.23 5.49 -6.97
C TRP A 156 -4.29 5.64 -5.88
N GLN A 157 -4.46 6.84 -5.33
CA GLN A 157 -5.48 7.10 -4.31
C GLN A 157 -6.90 6.89 -4.84
N THR A 158 -7.19 7.36 -6.07
CA THR A 158 -8.49 7.12 -6.70
C THR A 158 -8.76 5.61 -6.84
N ALA A 159 -7.79 4.86 -7.32
CA ALA A 159 -7.91 3.41 -7.47
C ALA A 159 -8.07 2.69 -6.12
N ALA A 160 -7.38 3.16 -5.07
CA ALA A 160 -7.48 2.61 -3.72
C ALA A 160 -8.85 2.81 -3.07
N VAL A 161 -9.59 3.85 -3.48
CA VAL A 161 -11.00 4.06 -3.05
C VAL A 161 -11.97 3.27 -3.92
N VAL A 162 -11.83 3.43 -5.24
CA VAL A 162 -12.79 2.90 -6.22
C VAL A 162 -12.69 1.38 -6.34
N GLY A 163 -11.48 0.84 -6.33
CA GLY A 163 -11.24 -0.59 -6.57
C GLY A 163 -11.92 -1.51 -5.55
N PRO A 164 -11.69 -1.34 -4.24
CA PRO A 164 -12.33 -2.18 -3.24
C PRO A 164 -13.85 -2.04 -3.23
N ALA A 165 -14.36 -0.80 -3.38
CA ALA A 165 -15.79 -0.55 -3.45
C ALA A 165 -16.44 -1.29 -4.64
N LEU A 166 -15.85 -1.17 -5.84
CA LEU A 166 -16.30 -1.91 -7.03
C LEU A 166 -16.20 -3.42 -6.82
N GLY A 167 -15.12 -3.91 -6.25
CA GLY A 167 -14.92 -5.33 -5.98
C GLY A 167 -16.03 -5.92 -5.11
N GLY A 168 -16.31 -5.28 -3.98
CA GLY A 168 -17.39 -5.71 -3.08
C GLY A 168 -18.77 -5.60 -3.71
N LEU A 169 -19.09 -4.48 -4.40
CA LEU A 169 -20.39 -4.28 -5.06
C LEU A 169 -20.62 -5.30 -6.18
N ILE A 170 -19.63 -5.52 -7.06
CA ILE A 170 -19.75 -6.48 -8.16
C ILE A 170 -19.92 -7.90 -7.60
N TYR A 171 -19.14 -8.24 -6.57
CA TYR A 171 -19.25 -9.56 -5.94
C TYR A 171 -20.63 -9.78 -5.32
N GLY A 172 -21.13 -8.82 -4.55
CA GLY A 172 -22.38 -8.96 -3.81
C GLY A 172 -23.62 -8.89 -4.67
N PHE A 173 -23.67 -7.96 -5.64
CA PHE A 173 -24.87 -7.79 -6.48
C PHE A 173 -24.87 -8.64 -7.76
N ALA A 174 -23.72 -9.11 -8.23
CA ALA A 174 -23.66 -9.93 -9.44
C ALA A 174 -23.19 -11.35 -9.13
N SER A 175 -21.90 -11.57 -9.04
CA SER A 175 -21.31 -12.86 -8.65
C SER A 175 -19.78 -12.78 -8.58
N PRO A 176 -19.07 -13.73 -7.92
CA PRO A 176 -17.62 -13.86 -7.97
C PRO A 176 -17.08 -13.93 -9.40
N ARG A 177 -17.78 -14.64 -10.29
CA ARG A 177 -17.36 -14.80 -11.70
C ARG A 177 -17.32 -13.47 -12.44
N VAL A 178 -18.36 -12.65 -12.28
CA VAL A 178 -18.41 -11.31 -12.91
C VAL A 178 -17.30 -10.41 -12.36
N ALA A 179 -16.99 -10.50 -11.08
CA ALA A 179 -15.94 -9.72 -10.45
C ALA A 179 -14.54 -10.13 -10.96
N TYR A 180 -14.26 -11.43 -11.14
CA TYR A 180 -13.00 -11.88 -11.77
C TYR A 180 -12.93 -11.57 -13.27
N VAL A 181 -14.05 -11.56 -13.99
CA VAL A 181 -14.07 -11.05 -15.38
C VAL A 181 -13.69 -9.57 -15.42
N ALA A 182 -14.25 -8.76 -14.53
CA ALA A 182 -13.91 -7.34 -14.44
C ALA A 182 -12.42 -7.13 -14.12
N ASP A 183 -11.87 -7.91 -13.16
CA ASP A 183 -10.44 -7.92 -12.83
C ASP A 183 -9.59 -8.27 -14.07
N ALA A 184 -9.86 -9.38 -14.74
CA ALA A 184 -9.12 -9.81 -15.92
C ALA A 184 -9.20 -8.81 -17.08
N VAL A 185 -10.36 -8.19 -17.30
CA VAL A 185 -10.53 -7.14 -18.34
C VAL A 185 -9.70 -5.91 -17.99
N LEU A 186 -9.75 -5.41 -16.76
CA LEU A 186 -8.97 -4.27 -16.33
C LEU A 186 -7.46 -4.54 -16.39
N MET A 187 -7.03 -5.75 -16.01
CA MET A 187 -5.63 -6.16 -16.10
C MET A 187 -5.18 -6.27 -17.57
N THR A 188 -6.06 -6.74 -18.47
CA THR A 188 -5.80 -6.76 -19.91
C THR A 188 -5.63 -5.33 -20.47
N ILE A 189 -6.52 -4.41 -20.07
CA ILE A 189 -6.39 -2.99 -20.46
C ILE A 189 -5.06 -2.41 -19.94
N ALA A 190 -4.68 -2.75 -18.70
CA ALA A 190 -3.41 -2.32 -18.13
C ALA A 190 -2.21 -2.82 -18.94
N LEU A 191 -2.20 -4.10 -19.32
CA LEU A 191 -1.15 -4.69 -20.14
C LEU A 191 -1.08 -4.05 -21.54
N LEU A 192 -2.22 -3.90 -22.23
CA LEU A 192 -2.29 -3.33 -23.57
C LEU A 192 -1.86 -1.85 -23.58
N THR A 193 -2.33 -1.06 -22.61
CA THR A 193 -1.96 0.35 -22.51
C THR A 193 -0.49 0.53 -22.16
N PHE A 194 0.09 -0.35 -21.33
CA PHE A 194 1.52 -0.36 -21.05
C PHE A 194 2.34 -0.78 -22.28
N TRP A 195 1.84 -1.73 -23.06
CA TRP A 195 2.50 -2.19 -24.29
C TRP A 195 2.59 -1.09 -25.36
N VAL A 196 1.65 -0.16 -25.43
CA VAL A 196 1.65 0.99 -26.37
C VAL A 196 2.72 2.03 -26.01
N ILE A 197 3.28 2.03 -24.79
CA ILE A 197 4.30 3.00 -24.37
C ILE A 197 5.56 2.81 -25.22
N ALA A 198 5.89 3.80 -26.03
CA ALA A 198 7.15 3.84 -26.75
C ALA A 198 8.28 4.25 -25.79
N TYR A 199 9.22 3.37 -25.55
CA TYR A 199 10.33 3.56 -24.63
C TYR A 199 11.62 3.02 -25.24
N GLU A 200 12.64 3.88 -25.30
CA GLU A 200 13.99 3.47 -25.66
C GLU A 200 14.81 3.29 -24.38
N ALA A 201 15.29 2.07 -24.17
CA ALA A 201 16.04 1.72 -22.98
C ALA A 201 17.33 2.57 -22.89
N ARG A 202 17.44 3.39 -21.86
CA ARG A 202 18.69 4.10 -21.54
C ARG A 202 19.52 3.21 -20.60
N VAL A 203 20.47 2.50 -21.17
CA VAL A 203 21.45 1.73 -20.37
C VAL A 203 22.38 2.71 -19.66
N THR A 204 22.18 2.89 -18.37
CA THR A 204 23.07 3.73 -17.55
C THR A 204 24.19 2.85 -16.99
N LEU A 205 25.38 2.94 -17.57
CA LEU A 205 26.61 2.27 -17.13
C LEU A 205 27.23 3.01 -15.93
N ALA A 206 26.52 3.25 -14.85
CA ALA A 206 27.11 3.81 -13.63
C ALA A 206 27.81 2.71 -12.81
N PRO A 207 29.01 2.97 -12.21
CA PRO A 207 29.64 2.04 -11.29
C PRO A 207 28.68 1.75 -10.13
N ARG A 208 28.42 0.46 -9.87
CA ARG A 208 27.41 0.03 -8.89
C ARG A 208 28.07 -0.46 -7.63
N GLU A 209 27.67 0.14 -6.52
CA GLU A 209 27.91 -0.46 -5.20
C GLU A 209 27.14 -1.77 -5.07
N SER A 210 27.61 -2.69 -4.26
CA SER A 210 26.87 -3.91 -3.97
C SER A 210 25.54 -3.58 -3.28
N ILE A 211 24.47 -4.30 -3.63
CA ILE A 211 23.13 -4.10 -3.04
C ILE A 211 23.22 -4.20 -1.51
N GLY A 212 24.04 -5.14 -1.00
CA GLY A 212 24.25 -5.31 0.44
C GLY A 212 24.90 -4.11 1.12
N GLU A 213 25.87 -3.46 0.47
CA GLU A 213 26.51 -2.24 0.99
C GLU A 213 25.57 -1.06 0.97
N SER A 214 24.81 -0.89 -0.11
CA SER A 214 23.79 0.15 -0.24
C SER A 214 22.74 0.02 0.86
N LEU A 215 22.20 -1.17 1.07
CA LEU A 215 21.21 -1.44 2.11
C LEU A 215 21.79 -1.23 3.51
N ARG A 216 23.02 -1.75 3.75
CA ARG A 216 23.72 -1.60 5.04
C ARG A 216 23.99 -0.13 5.38
N SER A 217 24.37 0.68 4.38
CA SER A 217 24.58 2.12 4.59
C SER A 217 23.29 2.86 4.91
N GLY A 218 22.20 2.55 4.20
CA GLY A 218 20.86 3.08 4.49
C GLY A 218 20.37 2.70 5.90
N LEU A 219 20.44 1.43 6.27
CA LEU A 219 20.11 0.95 7.62
C LEU A 219 20.94 1.64 8.68
N ARG A 220 22.27 1.70 8.51
CA ARG A 220 23.16 2.37 9.47
C ARG A 220 22.78 3.83 9.67
N PHE A 221 22.39 4.53 8.61
CA PHE A 221 21.93 5.92 8.71
C PHE A 221 20.63 6.01 9.51
N VAL A 222 19.62 5.21 9.17
CA VAL A 222 18.33 5.17 9.88
C VAL A 222 18.52 4.91 11.38
N PHE A 223 19.35 3.93 11.74
CA PHE A 223 19.61 3.60 13.15
C PHE A 223 20.42 4.66 13.91
N ARG A 224 21.16 5.53 13.22
CA ARG A 224 21.88 6.66 13.83
C ARG A 224 21.00 7.89 14.03
N GLU A 225 20.03 8.11 13.13
CA GLU A 225 19.15 9.27 13.19
C GLU A 225 17.90 8.97 14.04
N SER A 226 17.95 9.37 15.31
CA SER A 226 16.93 9.00 16.31
C SER A 226 15.52 9.46 15.96
N VAL A 227 15.38 10.61 15.28
CA VAL A 227 14.06 11.15 14.86
C VAL A 227 13.48 10.28 13.74
N LEU A 228 14.29 9.94 12.74
CA LEU A 228 13.87 9.12 11.60
C LEU A 228 13.54 7.71 12.08
N LEU A 229 14.42 7.10 12.89
CA LEU A 229 14.17 5.79 13.47
C LEU A 229 12.85 5.75 14.26
N SER A 230 12.60 6.76 15.10
CA SER A 230 11.37 6.83 15.88
C SER A 230 10.13 6.97 14.99
N ALA A 231 10.21 7.78 13.93
CA ALA A 231 9.10 7.95 12.98
C ALA A 231 8.79 6.66 12.22
N LEU A 232 9.82 5.93 11.77
CA LEU A 232 9.67 4.62 11.11
C LEU A 232 9.19 3.53 12.08
N THR A 233 9.64 3.56 13.34
CA THR A 233 9.20 2.62 14.38
C THR A 233 7.71 2.82 14.71
N LEU A 234 7.27 4.09 14.81
CA LEU A 234 5.84 4.40 15.00
C LEU A 234 4.98 3.78 13.90
N ASP A 235 5.40 3.92 12.64
CA ASP A 235 4.70 3.34 11.51
C ASP A 235 4.71 1.81 11.54
N LEU A 236 5.89 1.24 11.63
CA LEU A 236 6.08 -0.21 11.64
C LEU A 236 5.15 -0.88 12.66
N PHE A 237 5.18 -0.41 13.91
CA PHE A 237 4.38 -1.03 14.96
C PHE A 237 2.89 -0.67 14.90
N SER A 238 2.53 0.51 14.41
CA SER A 238 1.12 0.86 14.23
C SER A 238 0.46 0.01 13.16
N VAL A 239 1.15 -0.26 12.06
CA VAL A 239 0.65 -1.10 10.97
C VAL A 239 0.73 -2.58 11.35
N LEU A 240 1.86 -3.01 11.92
CA LEU A 240 2.08 -4.41 12.33
C LEU A 240 1.04 -4.87 13.35
N LEU A 241 0.77 -4.05 14.37
CA LEU A 241 -0.12 -4.40 15.48
C LEU A 241 -1.57 -3.91 15.25
N GLY A 242 -1.76 -2.87 14.43
CA GLY A 242 -3.07 -2.30 14.11
C GLY A 242 -3.76 -2.91 12.90
N GLY A 243 -3.36 -4.11 12.46
CA GLY A 243 -3.75 -4.77 11.21
C GLY A 243 -5.22 -5.17 11.07
N ALA A 244 -6.17 -4.28 11.42
CA ALA A 244 -7.59 -4.53 11.26
C ALA A 244 -8.03 -4.84 9.82
N GLU A 245 -7.28 -4.36 8.80
CA GLU A 245 -7.62 -4.56 7.38
C GLU A 245 -7.66 -6.03 6.97
N ALA A 246 -6.76 -6.85 7.48
CA ALA A 246 -6.75 -8.29 7.18
C ALA A 246 -7.99 -9.00 7.72
N LEU A 247 -8.58 -8.50 8.81
CA LEU A 247 -9.74 -9.07 9.48
C LEU A 247 -11.08 -8.49 9.02
N LEU A 248 -11.09 -7.52 8.10
CA LEU A 248 -12.32 -6.91 7.58
C LEU A 248 -13.34 -7.91 7.04
N PRO A 249 -12.96 -9.03 6.36
CA PRO A 249 -13.93 -10.05 5.96
C PRO A 249 -14.68 -10.64 7.16
N VAL A 250 -13.98 -10.92 8.27
CA VAL A 250 -14.60 -11.44 9.51
C VAL A 250 -15.57 -10.43 10.11
N PHE A 251 -15.17 -9.15 10.15
CA PHE A 251 -16.05 -8.07 10.64
C PHE A 251 -17.27 -7.89 9.75
N ALA A 252 -17.10 -7.90 8.44
CA ALA A 252 -18.20 -7.72 7.47
C ALA A 252 -19.22 -8.86 7.55
N ASP A 253 -18.76 -10.09 7.73
CA ASP A 253 -19.60 -11.28 7.81
C ASP A 253 -20.23 -11.46 9.20
N GLN A 254 -19.40 -11.67 10.24
CA GLN A 254 -19.87 -12.14 11.54
C GLN A 254 -20.31 -11.02 12.50
N ILE A 255 -19.78 -9.80 12.36
CA ILE A 255 -19.94 -8.74 13.36
C ILE A 255 -20.90 -7.67 12.88
N LEU A 256 -20.76 -7.23 11.64
CA LEU A 256 -21.54 -6.15 11.04
C LEU A 256 -22.67 -6.68 10.12
N HIS A 257 -22.62 -7.96 9.75
CA HIS A 257 -23.59 -8.62 8.85
C HIS A 257 -23.84 -7.82 7.56
N ALA A 258 -22.75 -7.27 7.00
CA ALA A 258 -22.79 -6.35 5.86
C ALA A 258 -22.44 -7.00 4.53
N GLY A 259 -22.09 -8.27 4.53
CA GLY A 259 -21.76 -9.03 3.33
C GLY A 259 -20.50 -8.53 2.57
N PRO A 260 -20.28 -9.03 1.34
CA PRO A 260 -19.17 -8.64 0.50
C PRO A 260 -19.22 -7.17 0.05
N GLU A 261 -20.44 -6.62 -0.12
CA GLU A 261 -20.65 -5.20 -0.42
C GLU A 261 -20.13 -4.31 0.72
N GLY A 262 -20.48 -4.70 1.95
CA GLY A 262 -19.98 -4.02 3.14
C GLY A 262 -18.46 -4.12 3.28
N LEU A 263 -17.86 -5.28 2.97
CA LEU A 263 -16.42 -5.42 2.93
C LEU A 263 -15.75 -4.44 1.97
N GLY A 264 -16.31 -4.30 0.76
CA GLY A 264 -15.80 -3.34 -0.23
C GLY A 264 -15.80 -1.91 0.29
N ILE A 265 -16.86 -1.49 0.96
CA ILE A 265 -16.99 -0.15 1.56
C ILE A 265 -16.03 0.02 2.74
N LEU A 266 -15.95 -0.96 3.65
CA LEU A 266 -15.03 -0.92 4.79
C LEU A 266 -13.57 -0.80 4.31
N ARG A 267 -13.19 -1.52 3.26
CA ARG A 267 -11.84 -1.50 2.70
C ARG A 267 -11.53 -0.22 1.92
N ALA A 268 -12.53 0.43 1.33
CA ALA A 268 -12.39 1.73 0.66
C ALA A 268 -12.31 2.91 1.65
N ALA A 269 -12.88 2.76 2.86
CA ALA A 269 -13.03 3.85 3.81
C ALA A 269 -11.70 4.53 4.23
N PRO A 270 -10.60 3.81 4.56
CA PRO A 270 -9.32 4.44 4.90
C PRO A 270 -8.77 5.28 3.75
N ALA A 271 -8.82 4.76 2.53
CA ALA A 271 -8.34 5.49 1.35
C ALA A 271 -9.17 6.75 1.06
N ALA A 272 -10.49 6.67 1.24
CA ALA A 272 -11.38 7.84 1.14
C ALA A 272 -11.02 8.90 2.18
N GLY A 273 -10.76 8.49 3.42
CA GLY A 273 -10.27 9.37 4.49
C GLY A 273 -8.93 10.02 4.13
N ALA A 274 -7.99 9.25 3.61
CA ALA A 274 -6.68 9.74 3.17
C ALA A 274 -6.80 10.82 2.06
N VAL A 275 -7.73 10.63 1.10
CA VAL A 275 -8.03 11.65 0.08
C VAL A 275 -8.54 12.95 0.71
N VAL A 276 -9.50 12.86 1.63
CA VAL A 276 -10.02 14.04 2.35
C VAL A 276 -8.92 14.76 3.10
N ALA A 277 -8.06 14.02 3.83
CA ALA A 277 -6.92 14.60 4.54
C ALA A 277 -5.93 15.27 3.58
N SER A 278 -5.59 14.64 2.46
CA SER A 278 -4.69 15.19 1.44
C SER A 278 -5.22 16.51 0.86
N LEU A 279 -6.52 16.56 0.52
CA LEU A 279 -7.16 17.77 0.01
C LEU A 279 -7.17 18.89 1.06
N TYR A 280 -7.47 18.57 2.31
CA TYR A 280 -7.43 19.54 3.41
C TYR A 280 -6.03 20.09 3.63
N LEU A 281 -5.01 19.22 3.68
CA LEU A 281 -3.63 19.59 3.93
C LEU A 281 -3.01 20.40 2.77
N ALA A 282 -3.44 20.16 1.52
CA ALA A 282 -2.99 20.93 0.37
C ALA A 282 -3.33 22.44 0.48
N HIS A 283 -4.35 22.80 1.27
CA HIS A 283 -4.78 24.17 1.48
C HIS A 283 -4.30 24.77 2.83
N ARG A 284 -3.46 24.03 3.58
CA ARG A 284 -2.96 24.46 4.89
C ARG A 284 -1.45 24.71 4.89
N ALA A 285 -1.03 25.63 5.75
CA ALA A 285 0.38 25.87 6.01
C ALA A 285 1.07 24.62 6.63
N PRO A 286 2.40 24.47 6.45
CA PRO A 286 3.16 23.39 7.05
C PRO A 286 2.97 23.27 8.56
N PHE A 287 3.09 22.05 9.09
CA PHE A 287 2.90 21.78 10.51
C PHE A 287 3.89 22.52 11.40
N ASN A 288 3.40 23.38 12.31
CA ASN A 288 4.23 24.13 13.26
C ASN A 288 4.91 23.24 14.32
N ARG A 289 4.40 22.04 14.57
CA ARG A 289 4.89 21.08 15.59
C ARG A 289 4.82 19.67 15.02
N ALA A 290 5.60 19.41 13.99
CA ALA A 290 5.51 18.18 13.19
C ALA A 290 5.63 16.89 14.05
N GLY A 291 6.52 16.87 15.04
CA GLY A 291 6.69 15.69 15.89
C GLY A 291 5.49 15.41 16.79
N ARG A 292 4.86 16.44 17.37
CA ARG A 292 3.62 16.24 18.16
C ARG A 292 2.44 15.85 17.27
N THR A 293 2.34 16.45 16.10
CA THR A 293 1.29 16.11 15.12
C THR A 293 1.41 14.67 14.68
N LEU A 294 2.63 14.17 14.45
CA LEU A 294 2.87 12.76 14.15
C LEU A 294 2.39 11.84 15.28
N LEU A 295 2.75 12.13 16.53
CA LEU A 295 2.31 11.34 17.68
C LEU A 295 0.78 11.35 17.84
N TYR A 296 0.13 12.50 17.68
CA TYR A 296 -1.33 12.60 17.72
C TYR A 296 -2.01 11.87 16.56
N ALA A 297 -1.45 11.94 15.36
CA ALA A 297 -1.97 11.22 14.21
C ALA A 297 -1.96 9.69 14.46
N VAL A 298 -0.83 9.15 14.90
CA VAL A 298 -0.72 7.72 15.19
C VAL A 298 -1.60 7.30 16.39
N ALA A 299 -1.72 8.16 17.42
CA ALA A 299 -2.64 7.91 18.53
C ALA A 299 -4.11 7.90 18.08
N THR A 300 -4.50 8.84 17.19
CA THR A 300 -5.84 8.88 16.61
C THR A 300 -6.11 7.63 15.78
N PHE A 301 -5.17 7.22 14.94
CA PHE A 301 -5.25 5.96 14.19
C PHE A 301 -5.54 4.79 15.14
N ALA A 302 -4.73 4.60 16.18
CA ALA A 302 -4.88 3.50 17.14
C ALA A 302 -6.23 3.55 17.90
N LEU A 303 -6.68 4.73 18.30
CA LEU A 303 -7.99 4.91 18.94
C LEU A 303 -9.15 4.56 17.99
N CYS A 304 -9.04 4.92 16.70
CA CYS A 304 -10.02 4.55 15.70
C CYS A 304 -10.05 3.03 15.48
N ILE A 305 -8.90 2.36 15.47
CA ILE A 305 -8.83 0.89 15.37
C ILE A 305 -9.47 0.22 16.60
N ILE A 306 -9.23 0.71 17.81
CA ILE A 306 -9.90 0.21 19.01
C ILE A 306 -11.42 0.42 18.89
N GLY A 307 -11.85 1.63 18.53
CA GLY A 307 -13.27 1.94 18.35
C GLY A 307 -13.92 1.06 17.28
N PHE A 308 -13.24 0.82 16.16
CA PHE A 308 -13.67 -0.11 15.12
C PHE A 308 -13.83 -1.53 15.68
N GLY A 309 -12.84 -2.03 16.43
CA GLY A 309 -12.87 -3.37 17.02
C GLY A 309 -14.08 -3.62 17.90
N VAL A 310 -14.54 -2.63 18.66
CA VAL A 310 -15.72 -2.75 19.55
C VAL A 310 -17.03 -2.34 18.87
N SER A 311 -16.98 -1.71 17.69
CA SER A 311 -18.17 -1.25 16.97
C SER A 311 -19.05 -2.40 16.50
N ARG A 312 -20.36 -2.19 16.60
CA ARG A 312 -21.42 -3.08 16.04
C ARG A 312 -22.27 -2.35 15.00
N SER A 313 -21.96 -1.09 14.70
CA SER A 313 -22.66 -0.29 13.72
C SER A 313 -21.80 -0.15 12.47
N PHE A 314 -22.37 -0.53 11.31
CA PHE A 314 -21.67 -0.42 10.02
C PHE A 314 -21.25 1.04 9.72
N ALA A 315 -22.17 2.00 9.91
CA ALA A 315 -21.88 3.41 9.68
C ALA A 315 -20.76 3.95 10.58
N LEU A 316 -20.77 3.57 11.89
CA LEU A 316 -19.71 3.95 12.81
C LEU A 316 -18.36 3.32 12.41
N SER A 317 -18.37 2.05 12.02
CA SER A 317 -17.18 1.32 11.57
C SER A 317 -16.54 1.97 10.34
N VAL A 318 -17.35 2.31 9.33
CA VAL A 318 -16.90 3.05 8.13
C VAL A 318 -16.32 4.40 8.51
N THR A 319 -16.99 5.15 9.40
CA THR A 319 -16.50 6.47 9.84
C THR A 319 -15.18 6.37 10.57
N LEU A 320 -15.03 5.40 11.49
CA LEU A 320 -13.78 5.19 12.24
C LEU A 320 -12.63 4.79 11.33
N LEU A 321 -12.89 3.90 10.35
CA LEU A 321 -11.89 3.53 9.34
C LEU A 321 -11.52 4.71 8.42
N ALA A 322 -12.47 5.56 8.05
CA ALA A 322 -12.17 6.77 7.29
C ALA A 322 -11.30 7.75 8.11
N ILE A 323 -11.61 7.96 9.39
CA ILE A 323 -10.79 8.82 10.28
C ILE A 323 -9.41 8.19 10.50
N SER A 324 -9.30 6.87 10.63
CA SER A 324 -8.00 6.19 10.73
C SER A 324 -7.14 6.44 9.49
N GLY A 325 -7.73 6.36 8.30
CA GLY A 325 -7.04 6.68 7.05
C GLY A 325 -6.65 8.15 6.92
N MET A 326 -7.47 9.09 7.42
CA MET A 326 -7.07 10.51 7.53
C MET A 326 -5.84 10.68 8.42
N ALA A 327 -5.84 10.05 9.58
CA ALA A 327 -4.76 10.11 10.56
C ALA A 327 -3.47 9.48 10.02
N ASP A 328 -3.57 8.32 9.38
CA ASP A 328 -2.44 7.67 8.73
C ASP A 328 -1.84 8.54 7.62
N ASN A 329 -2.65 9.16 6.78
CA ASN A 329 -2.17 10.05 5.72
C ASN A 329 -1.36 11.24 6.27
N VAL A 330 -1.79 11.82 7.40
CA VAL A 330 -1.03 12.86 8.11
C VAL A 330 0.33 12.32 8.56
N SER A 331 0.35 11.11 9.12
CA SER A 331 1.57 10.42 9.56
C SER A 331 2.51 10.17 8.37
N VAL A 332 2.00 9.62 7.27
CA VAL A 332 2.75 9.35 6.02
C VAL A 332 3.38 10.63 5.47
N LEU A 333 2.63 11.74 5.43
CA LEU A 333 3.13 13.02 4.93
C LEU A 333 4.30 13.55 5.78
N ILE A 334 4.16 13.52 7.11
CA ILE A 334 5.21 13.98 8.03
C ILE A 334 6.45 13.09 7.90
N ARG A 335 6.29 11.76 7.89
CA ARG A 335 7.40 10.80 7.79
C ARG A 335 8.14 10.91 6.46
N SER A 336 7.41 11.02 5.35
CA SER A 336 8.03 11.18 4.02
C SER A 336 8.82 12.49 3.92
N THR A 337 8.32 13.58 4.52
CA THR A 337 9.03 14.85 4.58
C THR A 337 10.27 14.76 5.48
N LEU A 338 10.17 14.14 6.66
CA LEU A 338 11.32 13.91 7.55
C LEU A 338 12.41 13.09 6.86
N LEU A 339 12.02 12.05 6.13
CA LEU A 339 12.95 11.22 5.38
C LEU A 339 13.71 12.06 4.34
N GLN A 340 13.01 12.95 3.61
CA GLN A 340 13.62 13.79 2.59
C GLN A 340 14.52 14.88 3.18
N VAL A 341 14.11 15.50 4.29
CA VAL A 341 14.81 16.62 4.91
C VAL A 341 16.03 16.18 5.72
N LEU A 342 15.91 15.09 6.50
CA LEU A 342 16.98 14.61 7.38
C LEU A 342 18.02 13.75 6.66
N THR A 343 17.71 13.28 5.43
CA THR A 343 18.63 12.38 4.71
C THR A 343 19.47 13.14 3.70
N PRO A 344 20.81 13.06 3.80
CA PRO A 344 21.70 13.64 2.80
C PRO A 344 21.38 13.10 1.39
N SER A 345 21.51 13.96 0.37
CA SER A 345 21.09 13.65 -1.02
C SER A 345 21.74 12.38 -1.58
N HIS A 346 22.99 12.08 -1.23
CA HIS A 346 23.71 10.87 -1.66
C HIS A 346 23.21 9.58 -1.00
N LEU A 347 22.48 9.66 0.13
CA LEU A 347 21.88 8.51 0.85
C LEU A 347 20.37 8.39 0.61
N LEU A 348 19.72 9.39 0.01
CA LEU A 348 18.26 9.46 -0.08
C LEU A 348 17.64 8.21 -0.74
N GLY A 349 18.22 7.74 -1.83
CA GLY A 349 17.75 6.52 -2.50
C GLY A 349 17.87 5.27 -1.63
N ARG A 350 18.99 5.14 -0.88
CA ARG A 350 19.24 4.01 0.01
C ARG A 350 18.27 3.98 1.20
N VAL A 351 18.06 5.14 1.82
CA VAL A 351 17.13 5.30 2.95
C VAL A 351 15.68 5.10 2.49
N SER A 352 15.31 5.58 1.30
CA SER A 352 14.00 5.35 0.71
C SER A 352 13.75 3.86 0.42
N SER A 353 14.76 3.12 -0.03
CA SER A 353 14.65 1.66 -0.23
C SER A 353 14.44 0.93 1.10
N VAL A 354 15.16 1.32 2.15
CA VAL A 354 14.95 0.80 3.51
C VAL A 354 13.52 1.09 3.97
N ASN A 355 13.03 2.32 3.84
CA ASN A 355 11.67 2.69 4.20
C ASN A 355 10.63 1.84 3.43
N SER A 356 10.81 1.62 2.14
CA SER A 356 9.88 0.82 1.33
C SER A 356 9.82 -0.64 1.79
N ILE A 357 10.96 -1.22 2.18
CA ILE A 357 11.02 -2.58 2.75
C ILE A 357 10.29 -2.60 4.10
N PHE A 358 10.52 -1.62 4.97
CA PHE A 358 9.84 -1.54 6.28
C PHE A 358 8.32 -1.45 6.10
N VAL A 359 7.82 -0.53 5.27
CA VAL A 359 6.39 -0.34 5.01
C VAL A 359 5.77 -1.59 4.37
N GLY A 360 6.39 -2.14 3.32
CA GLY A 360 5.86 -3.34 2.65
C GLY A 360 5.83 -4.56 3.58
N SER A 361 6.91 -4.77 4.34
CA SER A 361 6.97 -5.90 5.27
C SER A 361 6.00 -5.76 6.44
N SER A 362 5.78 -4.55 6.97
CA SER A 362 4.87 -4.34 8.10
C SER A 362 3.42 -4.61 7.73
N ASN A 363 2.98 -4.25 6.52
CA ASN A 363 1.63 -4.52 6.04
C ASN A 363 1.33 -6.03 5.99
N GLU A 364 2.19 -6.78 5.32
CA GLU A 364 1.97 -8.19 5.08
C GLU A 364 2.20 -9.04 6.35
N LEU A 365 3.26 -8.75 7.12
CA LEU A 365 3.51 -9.42 8.40
C LEU A 365 2.44 -9.06 9.43
N GLY A 366 1.92 -7.83 9.40
CA GLY A 366 0.80 -7.40 10.24
C GLY A 366 -0.48 -8.15 9.91
N ALA A 367 -0.75 -8.42 8.64
CA ALA A 367 -1.87 -9.25 8.23
C ALA A 367 -1.75 -10.68 8.80
N PHE A 368 -0.55 -11.27 8.74
CA PHE A 368 -0.30 -12.59 9.31
C PHE A 368 -0.43 -12.60 10.83
N GLU A 369 0.19 -11.62 11.52
CA GLU A 369 0.09 -11.47 12.98
C GLU A 369 -1.37 -11.34 13.41
N SER A 370 -2.14 -10.47 12.76
CA SER A 370 -3.55 -10.24 13.06
C SER A 370 -4.40 -11.51 12.85
N GLY A 371 -4.12 -12.30 11.82
CA GLY A 371 -4.79 -13.58 11.58
C GLY A 371 -4.51 -14.59 12.70
N VAL A 372 -3.24 -14.71 13.13
CA VAL A 372 -2.83 -15.58 14.24
C VAL A 372 -3.46 -15.11 15.56
N ALA A 373 -3.36 -13.81 15.86
CA ALA A 373 -3.92 -13.23 17.08
C ALA A 373 -5.44 -13.39 17.13
N ALA A 374 -6.14 -13.18 16.01
CA ALA A 374 -7.59 -13.36 15.93
C ALA A 374 -8.02 -14.80 16.14
N ARG A 375 -7.26 -15.78 15.64
CA ARG A 375 -7.52 -17.20 15.89
C ARG A 375 -7.32 -17.59 17.35
N LEU A 376 -6.31 -17.03 18.03
CA LEU A 376 -5.98 -17.40 19.42
C LEU A 376 -6.82 -16.64 20.46
N LEU A 377 -7.08 -15.35 20.22
CA LEU A 377 -7.69 -14.44 21.19
C LEU A 377 -9.13 -14.04 20.82
N GLY A 378 -9.56 -14.35 19.60
CA GLY A 378 -10.78 -13.85 19.00
C GLY A 378 -10.58 -12.52 18.26
N THR A 379 -11.37 -12.32 17.22
CA THR A 379 -11.21 -11.20 16.25
C THR A 379 -11.28 -9.82 16.91
N VAL A 380 -12.29 -9.59 17.75
CA VAL A 380 -12.47 -8.30 18.45
C VAL A 380 -11.32 -8.03 19.42
N THR A 381 -10.96 -9.04 20.22
CA THR A 381 -9.87 -8.92 21.21
C THR A 381 -8.54 -8.65 20.53
N SER A 382 -8.26 -9.32 19.42
CA SER A 382 -7.04 -9.11 18.63
C SER A 382 -6.93 -7.65 18.16
N VAL A 383 -7.97 -7.11 17.53
CA VAL A 383 -7.99 -5.71 17.02
C VAL A 383 -7.84 -4.70 18.15
N VAL A 384 -8.55 -4.91 19.28
CA VAL A 384 -8.46 -4.02 20.44
C VAL A 384 -7.07 -4.05 21.08
N LEU A 385 -6.50 -5.24 21.27
CA LEU A 385 -5.14 -5.39 21.81
C LEU A 385 -4.08 -4.79 20.90
N GLY A 386 -4.22 -4.97 19.58
CA GLY A 386 -3.34 -4.36 18.61
C GLY A 386 -3.38 -2.83 18.65
N GLY A 387 -4.57 -2.25 18.76
CA GLY A 387 -4.73 -0.80 18.94
C GLY A 387 -4.15 -0.30 20.27
N LEU A 388 -4.35 -1.04 21.38
CA LEU A 388 -3.75 -0.70 22.67
C LEU A 388 -2.21 -0.80 22.63
N ALA A 389 -1.67 -1.81 21.99
CA ALA A 389 -0.23 -1.97 21.82
C ALA A 389 0.36 -0.81 20.98
N SER A 390 -0.34 -0.39 19.91
CA SER A 390 0.04 0.79 19.12
C SER A 390 0.02 2.06 19.96
N LEU A 391 -0.96 2.26 20.85
CA LEU A 391 -0.96 3.38 21.81
C LEU A 391 0.22 3.30 22.79
N GLY A 392 0.57 2.10 23.23
CA GLY A 392 1.75 1.84 24.08
C GLY A 392 3.05 2.28 23.39
N VAL A 393 3.20 1.96 22.09
CA VAL A 393 4.35 2.40 21.28
C VAL A 393 4.38 3.93 21.14
N VAL A 394 3.22 4.58 20.88
CA VAL A 394 3.12 6.05 20.83
C VAL A 394 3.53 6.67 22.17
N ALA A 395 3.05 6.14 23.29
CA ALA A 395 3.40 6.64 24.63
C ALA A 395 4.89 6.44 24.91
N GLY A 396 5.43 5.25 24.63
CA GLY A 396 6.85 4.91 24.82
C GLY A 396 7.79 5.81 24.02
N ILE A 397 7.51 6.02 22.73
CA ILE A 397 8.31 6.91 21.86
C ILE A 397 8.12 8.37 22.26
N GLY A 398 6.88 8.79 22.57
CA GLY A 398 6.58 10.14 23.02
C GLY A 398 7.28 10.52 24.32
N ALA A 399 7.46 9.58 25.25
CA ALA A 399 8.20 9.75 26.49
C ALA A 399 9.71 9.61 26.30
N GLY A 400 10.15 8.56 25.58
CA GLY A 400 11.55 8.17 25.44
C GLY A 400 12.37 8.98 24.43
N VAL A 401 11.71 9.66 23.47
CA VAL A 401 12.41 10.44 22.43
C VAL A 401 11.99 11.91 22.42
N PRO A 402 12.53 12.73 23.37
CA PRO A 402 12.19 14.16 23.48
C PRO A 402 12.51 14.96 22.20
N ARG A 403 13.52 14.53 21.42
CA ARG A 403 13.89 15.17 20.14
C ARG A 403 12.74 15.11 19.14
N LEU A 404 12.05 13.97 18.98
CA LEU A 404 10.87 13.85 18.13
C LEU A 404 9.74 14.79 18.63
N ARG A 405 9.44 14.77 19.92
CA ARG A 405 8.37 15.57 20.53
C ARG A 405 8.59 17.09 20.39
N ARG A 406 9.86 17.53 20.42
CA ARG A 406 10.26 18.93 20.31
C ARG A 406 10.43 19.39 18.86
N LEU A 407 10.27 18.51 17.89
CA LEU A 407 10.41 18.82 16.47
C LEU A 407 9.42 19.92 16.08
N GLY A 408 9.96 21.04 15.60
CA GLY A 408 9.22 22.23 15.18
C GLY A 408 8.70 22.15 13.75
N ARG A 409 8.86 23.21 13.01
CA ARG A 409 8.47 23.31 11.59
C ARG A 409 9.43 22.54 10.71
N LEU A 410 8.89 21.81 9.74
CA LEU A 410 9.68 20.99 8.82
C LEU A 410 10.51 21.83 7.84
N ASP A 411 10.03 23.03 7.48
CA ASP A 411 10.72 23.98 6.61
C ASP A 411 11.95 24.61 7.29
N GLU A 412 11.93 24.84 8.60
CA GLU A 412 13.08 25.36 9.36
C GLU A 412 14.22 24.34 9.47
N ILE A 413 13.89 23.03 9.52
CA ILE A 413 14.88 21.95 9.57
C ILE A 413 15.61 21.83 8.23
N ALA A 414 14.92 22.06 7.10
CA ALA A 414 15.50 22.03 5.76
C ALA A 414 16.56 23.12 5.53
N ILE A 415 16.53 24.20 6.31
CA ILE A 415 17.48 25.34 6.19
C ILE A 415 18.71 25.14 7.10
N SER A 416 18.61 24.25 8.09
CA SER A 416 19.67 24.03 9.10
C SER A 416 20.57 22.82 8.80
N VAL A 417 20.32 22.09 7.74
CA VAL A 417 21.08 20.94 7.21
C VAL A 417 21.69 21.31 5.86
#